data_693203c2637bfa8870dc34c502237dde
#
_entry.id   693203c2637bfa8870dc34c502237dde
#
_cell.length_a   1.000
_cell.length_b   1.000
_cell.length_c   1.000
_cell.angle_alpha   90.00
_cell.angle_beta   90.00
_cell.angle_gamma   90.00
#
_symmetry.space_group_name_H-M   'P 1'
#
loop_
_entity.id
_entity.type
_entity.pdbx_description
1 polymer ?
#
loop_
_entity_poly.entity_id
_entity_poly.type
_entity_poly.pdbx_seq_one_letter_code
_entity_poly.pdbx_strand_id
1 'polypeptide(L)'
;CLVGSEMCIRDSTSIALKIHFPLAWAVKPTLYKQFVGGETLQDCSAAINHLMKYNVKSTLDYSAESEQTPEGIQATFEETLRSIDFAKGNTNLAYAVFKPSTITTDELLAKASEKREELTIDDVRHFREFRERFMALCQRAYDNDVRILVDAEDYCFQDAIDALTDEAMRKFNKKRAIVFATLQMYRHDRMPYLRRIYDDAVAKGYIAGVKFVRGAYMEAERARAAALDYPDPICKDKQATDENYDAAVRFTMDHLDRFEMFMGTHNEESNYKLAKLMDEKGIARDDSRVFFAQLLGMSDNISFNLAHAGYNVTKYVPYASVRDVLPYLIRRAEENTSVAGQTSRELRMLEMEMTRRKEHNPAEGR
;
A
#
# COMPACT_ATOMS: atom_id res chain seq x y z
N CYS A 1 2.42 37.47 5.46
CA CYS A 1 1.96 36.59 4.36
C CYS A 1 2.05 35.16 4.82
N LEU A 2 0.95 34.66 5.34
CA LEU A 2 0.77 33.30 5.87
C LEU A 2 -0.26 32.59 4.97
N VAL A 3 0.16 31.98 3.87
CA VAL A 3 -0.74 31.21 2.98
C VAL A 3 -0.07 29.92 2.48
N GLY A 4 1.04 29.50 3.02
CA GLY A 4 1.84 28.39 2.44
C GLY A 4 1.85 27.06 3.18
N SER A 5 1.27 26.94 4.37
CA SER A 5 1.43 25.72 5.19
C SER A 5 0.13 24.96 5.51
N GLU A 6 -1.01 25.33 4.96
CA GLU A 6 -2.30 24.80 5.43
C GLU A 6 -3.10 23.98 4.41
N MET A 7 -2.53 23.60 3.28
CA MET A 7 -3.24 22.81 2.27
C MET A 7 -2.67 21.40 2.06
N CYS A 8 -2.24 20.76 3.10
CA CYS A 8 -2.19 19.29 3.13
C CYS A 8 -3.57 18.76 3.53
N ILE A 9 -4.04 17.75 2.84
CA ILE A 9 -5.39 17.12 2.84
C ILE A 9 -5.95 16.77 4.23
N ARG A 10 -5.19 16.93 5.30
CA ARG A 10 -5.60 16.66 6.68
C ARG A 10 -6.70 17.57 7.22
N ASP A 11 -6.93 18.75 6.64
CA ASP A 11 -7.92 19.69 7.19
C ASP A 11 -9.37 19.24 6.98
N SER A 12 -9.68 18.54 5.90
CA SER A 12 -11.05 18.05 5.65
C SER A 12 -11.42 16.89 6.60
N THR A 13 -10.45 16.07 6.99
CA THR A 13 -10.64 14.98 7.97
C THR A 13 -10.62 15.49 9.41
N SER A 14 -9.88 16.55 9.71
CA SER A 14 -9.84 17.21 11.03
C SER A 14 -11.18 17.79 11.43
N ILE A 15 -11.99 18.27 10.48
CA ILE A 15 -13.32 18.81 10.76
C ILE A 15 -14.31 17.68 11.13
N ALA A 16 -14.24 16.53 10.48
CA ALA A 16 -15.06 15.36 10.82
C ALA A 16 -14.68 14.74 12.17
N LEU A 17 -13.39 14.79 12.54
CA LEU A 17 -12.88 14.31 13.84
C LEU A 17 -13.22 15.24 15.02
N LYS A 18 -13.47 16.51 14.79
CA LYS A 18 -13.89 17.47 15.83
C LYS A 18 -15.34 17.32 16.28
N ILE A 19 -16.17 16.56 15.56
CA ILE A 19 -17.50 16.19 16.00
C ILE A 19 -17.36 14.98 16.94
N HIS A 20 -17.36 15.21 18.23
CA HIS A 20 -17.35 14.19 19.31
C HIS A 20 -18.66 13.38 19.30
N PHE A 21 -18.99 12.74 18.19
CA PHE A 21 -20.10 11.80 18.13
C PHE A 21 -19.56 10.39 18.45
N PRO A 22 -20.26 9.55 19.21
CA PRO A 22 -19.81 8.19 19.51
C PRO A 22 -19.95 7.30 18.26
N LEU A 23 -19.20 7.61 17.21
CA LEU A 23 -19.19 6.87 15.93
C LEU A 23 -18.63 5.46 16.08
N ALA A 24 -17.81 5.23 17.11
CA ALA A 24 -17.11 3.95 17.28
C ALA A 24 -18.10 2.76 17.41
N TRP A 25 -19.23 2.92 18.10
CA TRP A 25 -20.21 1.84 18.25
C TRP A 25 -20.95 1.50 16.95
N ALA A 26 -21.12 2.47 16.05
CA ALA A 26 -21.76 2.26 14.75
C ALA A 26 -20.76 1.78 13.68
N VAL A 27 -19.52 2.27 13.73
CA VAL A 27 -18.46 1.95 12.76
C VAL A 27 -17.83 0.58 13.03
N LYS A 28 -17.66 0.19 14.31
CA LYS A 28 -17.01 -1.05 14.70
C LYS A 28 -17.71 -2.33 14.19
N PRO A 29 -19.03 -2.48 14.30
CA PRO A 29 -19.72 -3.66 13.78
C PRO A 29 -19.90 -3.71 12.27
N THR A 30 -19.61 -2.61 11.57
CA THR A 30 -19.81 -2.46 10.12
C THR A 30 -18.48 -2.34 9.38
N LEU A 31 -18.08 -1.11 9.04
CA LEU A 31 -16.89 -0.82 8.23
C LEU A 31 -15.59 -1.34 8.86
N TYR A 32 -15.43 -1.17 10.18
CA TYR A 32 -14.22 -1.65 10.85
C TYR A 32 -14.06 -3.16 10.73
N LYS A 33 -15.12 -3.93 11.00
CA LYS A 33 -15.09 -5.39 10.90
C LYS A 33 -14.82 -5.88 9.47
N GLN A 34 -15.23 -5.10 8.47
CA GLN A 34 -15.05 -5.46 7.07
C GLN A 34 -13.63 -5.18 6.58
N PHE A 35 -13.02 -4.04 6.97
CA PHE A 35 -11.80 -3.53 6.35
C PHE A 35 -10.57 -3.56 7.26
N VAL A 36 -10.72 -3.88 8.54
CA VAL A 36 -9.64 -3.85 9.55
C VAL A 36 -9.48 -5.21 10.20
N GLY A 37 -8.26 -5.66 10.34
CA GLY A 37 -7.94 -6.98 10.89
C GLY A 37 -8.11 -7.07 12.41
N GLY A 38 -7.91 -5.96 13.12
CA GLY A 38 -7.97 -5.90 14.58
C GLY A 38 -7.42 -4.58 15.13
N GLU A 39 -7.52 -4.38 16.44
CA GLU A 39 -6.92 -3.21 17.08
C GLU A 39 -5.42 -3.42 17.36
N THR A 40 -5.01 -4.68 17.54
CA THR A 40 -3.63 -5.10 17.83
C THR A 40 -3.17 -6.18 16.85
N LEU A 41 -1.87 -6.47 16.82
CA LEU A 41 -1.30 -7.59 16.04
C LEU A 41 -1.93 -8.93 16.42
N GLN A 42 -2.20 -9.15 17.70
CA GLN A 42 -2.82 -10.39 18.20
C GLN A 42 -4.25 -10.55 17.68
N ASP A 43 -5.02 -9.46 17.66
CA ASP A 43 -6.40 -9.49 17.14
C ASP A 43 -6.44 -9.86 15.66
N CYS A 44 -5.41 -9.49 14.88
CA CYS A 44 -5.31 -9.84 13.46
C CYS A 44 -5.21 -11.34 13.21
N SER A 45 -4.86 -12.14 14.21
CA SER A 45 -4.68 -13.59 14.07
C SER A 45 -5.94 -14.29 13.54
N ALA A 46 -7.13 -13.81 13.91
CA ALA A 46 -8.39 -14.36 13.41
C ALA A 46 -8.56 -14.14 11.90
N ALA A 47 -8.28 -12.93 11.42
CA ALA A 47 -8.32 -12.58 10.00
C ALA A 47 -7.25 -13.33 9.20
N ILE A 48 -6.01 -13.38 9.70
CA ILE A 48 -4.89 -14.11 9.09
C ILE A 48 -5.25 -15.59 8.91
N ASN A 49 -5.73 -16.25 9.97
CA ASN A 49 -6.10 -17.65 9.93
C ASN A 49 -7.31 -17.92 9.02
N HIS A 50 -8.26 -16.97 8.94
CA HIS A 50 -9.39 -17.08 8.02
C HIS A 50 -8.92 -17.05 6.56
N LEU A 51 -8.08 -16.09 6.19
CA LEU A 51 -7.54 -15.94 4.84
C LEU A 51 -6.71 -17.16 4.41
N MET A 52 -5.91 -17.70 5.32
CA MET A 52 -5.09 -18.90 5.04
C MET A 52 -5.88 -20.16 4.74
N LYS A 53 -7.13 -20.30 5.20
CA LYS A 53 -8.01 -21.41 4.78
C LYS A 53 -8.23 -21.45 3.26
N TYR A 54 -8.03 -20.30 2.60
CA TYR A 54 -8.19 -20.14 1.15
C TYR A 54 -6.85 -19.90 0.44
N ASN A 55 -5.72 -20.19 1.09
CA ASN A 55 -4.37 -19.94 0.58
C ASN A 55 -4.07 -18.46 0.27
N VAL A 56 -4.77 -17.53 0.93
CA VAL A 56 -4.52 -16.10 0.84
C VAL A 56 -3.69 -15.67 2.05
N LYS A 57 -2.50 -15.11 1.79
CA LYS A 57 -1.62 -14.57 2.83
C LYS A 57 -2.11 -13.20 3.30
N SER A 58 -1.48 -12.69 4.34
CA SER A 58 -1.75 -11.35 4.86
C SER A 58 -0.51 -10.47 4.80
N THR A 59 -0.73 -9.19 4.60
CA THR A 59 0.27 -8.12 4.69
C THR A 59 -0.23 -7.14 5.74
N LEU A 60 0.45 -7.06 6.88
CA LEU A 60 -0.02 -6.24 8.01
C LEU A 60 0.47 -4.80 7.87
N ASP A 61 -0.43 -3.85 8.05
CA ASP A 61 -0.16 -2.42 8.06
C ASP A 61 -0.67 -1.78 9.35
N TYR A 62 0.23 -1.19 10.12
CA TYR A 62 -0.16 -0.35 11.24
C TYR A 62 -0.68 0.98 10.69
N SER A 63 -2.00 1.08 10.59
CA SER A 63 -2.69 2.19 9.93
C SER A 63 -3.11 3.29 10.91
N ALA A 64 -2.41 3.46 12.02
CA ALA A 64 -2.63 4.62 12.88
C ALA A 64 -2.05 5.87 12.19
N GLU A 65 -2.91 6.86 11.99
CA GLU A 65 -2.47 8.23 11.67
C GLU A 65 -2.07 8.88 12.99
N SER A 66 -0.84 8.61 13.43
CA SER A 66 -0.29 9.10 14.70
C SER A 66 -0.11 10.63 14.64
N GLU A 67 -0.25 11.26 15.81
CA GLU A 67 0.16 12.65 15.99
C GLU A 67 1.67 12.74 15.66
N GLN A 68 2.06 13.77 14.90
CA GLN A 68 3.46 14.00 14.51
C GLN A 68 4.27 14.64 15.65
N THR A 69 4.02 14.14 16.86
CA THR A 69 4.82 14.45 18.06
C THR A 69 5.99 13.47 18.15
N PRO A 70 7.08 13.83 18.84
CA PRO A 70 8.18 12.91 19.07
C PRO A 70 7.74 11.57 19.67
N GLU A 71 6.78 11.59 20.60
CA GLU A 71 6.23 10.41 21.26
C GLU A 71 5.40 9.56 20.28
N GLY A 72 4.57 10.18 19.46
CA GLY A 72 3.76 9.49 18.44
C GLY A 72 4.63 8.84 17.36
N ILE A 73 5.65 9.55 16.87
CA ILE A 73 6.65 9.04 15.94
C ILE A 73 7.39 7.84 16.53
N GLN A 74 7.83 7.92 17.79
CA GLN A 74 8.52 6.82 18.46
C GLN A 74 7.60 5.61 18.66
N ALA A 75 6.37 5.83 19.09
CA ALA A 75 5.39 4.75 19.29
C ALA A 75 5.09 4.01 17.98
N THR A 76 4.93 4.73 16.86
CA THR A 76 4.71 4.12 15.55
C THR A 76 5.94 3.36 15.05
N PHE A 77 7.14 3.90 15.26
CA PHE A 77 8.37 3.21 14.94
C PHE A 77 8.50 1.88 15.70
N GLU A 78 8.23 1.88 17.01
CA GLU A 78 8.27 0.66 17.84
C GLU A 78 7.19 -0.35 17.44
N GLU A 79 5.97 0.10 17.12
CA GLU A 79 4.90 -0.79 16.65
C GLU A 79 5.25 -1.44 15.30
N THR A 80 5.86 -0.67 14.41
CA THR A 80 6.34 -1.21 13.13
C THR A 80 7.43 -2.27 13.34
N LEU A 81 8.36 -2.06 14.28
CA LEU A 81 9.34 -3.09 14.66
C LEU A 81 8.66 -4.35 15.19
N ARG A 82 7.62 -4.21 16.04
CA ARG A 82 6.83 -5.34 16.55
C ARG A 82 6.11 -6.08 15.41
N SER A 83 5.57 -5.37 14.44
CA SER A 83 4.94 -5.97 13.26
C SER A 83 5.93 -6.80 12.42
N ILE A 84 7.15 -6.29 12.23
CA ILE A 84 8.22 -7.03 11.54
C ILE A 84 8.61 -8.29 12.34
N ASP A 85 8.75 -8.18 13.66
CA ASP A 85 9.07 -9.31 14.52
C ASP A 85 7.94 -10.35 14.54
N PHE A 86 6.68 -9.92 14.53
CA PHE A 86 5.50 -10.79 14.44
C PHE A 86 5.43 -11.57 13.11
N ALA A 87 5.95 -10.99 12.03
CA ALA A 87 6.02 -11.64 10.74
C ALA A 87 7.16 -12.67 10.63
N LYS A 88 8.14 -12.64 11.53
CA LYS A 88 9.29 -13.56 11.51
C LYS A 88 8.86 -15.02 11.57
N GLY A 89 9.23 -15.79 10.55
CA GLY A 89 8.91 -17.22 10.48
C GLY A 89 7.44 -17.55 10.30
N ASN A 90 6.57 -16.56 10.17
CA ASN A 90 5.14 -16.75 9.94
C ASN A 90 4.84 -16.84 8.43
N THR A 91 4.65 -18.05 7.92
CA THR A 91 4.38 -18.30 6.50
C THR A 91 3.04 -17.74 6.00
N ASN A 92 2.13 -17.35 6.92
CA ASN A 92 0.84 -16.75 6.61
C ASN A 92 0.97 -15.24 6.35
N LEU A 93 2.12 -14.65 6.70
CA LEU A 93 2.42 -13.26 6.45
C LEU A 93 3.37 -13.13 5.27
N ALA A 94 2.99 -12.33 4.28
CA ALA A 94 3.80 -12.14 3.08
C ALA A 94 4.77 -10.96 3.22
N TYR A 95 4.30 -9.87 3.83
CA TYR A 95 5.04 -8.62 3.98
C TYR A 95 4.68 -7.90 5.28
N ALA A 96 5.62 -7.10 5.78
CA ALA A 96 5.37 -5.97 6.68
C ALA A 96 5.28 -4.67 5.87
N VAL A 97 4.73 -3.62 6.44
CA VAL A 97 4.52 -2.33 5.76
C VAL A 97 4.82 -1.18 6.72
N PHE A 98 5.29 -0.06 6.20
CA PHE A 98 5.28 1.20 6.92
C PHE A 98 5.10 2.40 5.97
N LYS A 99 4.55 3.47 6.53
CA LYS A 99 4.44 4.77 5.88
C LYS A 99 5.53 5.70 6.40
N PRO A 100 6.42 6.22 5.54
CA PRO A 100 7.51 7.09 5.98
C PRO A 100 7.07 8.31 6.80
N SER A 101 5.92 8.94 6.47
CA SER A 101 5.40 10.10 7.21
C SER A 101 5.04 9.80 8.67
N THR A 102 4.84 8.53 9.03
CA THR A 102 4.50 8.16 10.42
C THR A 102 5.72 8.05 11.35
N ILE A 103 6.93 8.07 10.78
CA ILE A 103 8.19 8.01 11.54
C ILE A 103 9.01 9.30 11.43
N THR A 104 8.40 10.37 10.91
CA THR A 104 8.93 11.73 10.83
C THR A 104 7.79 12.73 10.70
N THR A 105 8.06 14.01 10.38
CA THR A 105 7.04 15.03 10.14
C THR A 105 6.85 15.30 8.65
N ASP A 106 5.61 15.63 8.26
CA ASP A 106 5.26 16.00 6.88
C ASP A 106 6.05 17.23 6.42
N GLU A 107 6.24 18.21 7.31
CA GLU A 107 7.01 19.42 7.00
C GLU A 107 8.45 19.08 6.61
N LEU A 108 9.10 18.18 7.36
CA LEU A 108 10.47 17.76 7.07
C LEU A 108 10.57 17.01 5.75
N LEU A 109 9.61 16.11 5.47
CA LEU A 109 9.56 15.37 4.20
C LEU A 109 9.37 16.31 3.01
N ALA A 110 8.45 17.28 3.11
CA ALA A 110 8.23 18.27 2.06
C ALA A 110 9.48 19.14 1.81
N LYS A 111 10.11 19.65 2.86
CA LYS A 111 11.35 20.41 2.72
C LYS A 111 12.48 19.59 2.11
N ALA A 112 12.65 18.35 2.57
CA ALA A 112 13.71 17.47 2.07
C ALA A 112 13.51 17.05 0.61
N SER A 113 12.26 17.02 0.12
CA SER A 113 11.93 16.69 -1.26
C SER A 113 11.96 17.89 -2.19
N GLU A 114 11.32 19.01 -1.83
CA GLU A 114 11.06 20.14 -2.72
C GLU A 114 12.03 21.31 -2.52
N LYS A 115 12.61 21.46 -1.31
CA LYS A 115 13.38 22.64 -0.90
C LYS A 115 14.64 22.27 -0.13
N ARG A 116 15.39 21.34 -0.65
CA ARG A 116 16.54 20.73 0.03
C ARG A 116 17.61 21.75 0.41
N GLU A 117 17.75 22.81 -0.35
CA GLU A 117 18.66 23.94 -0.10
C GLU A 117 18.21 24.86 1.04
N GLU A 118 16.93 24.81 1.44
CA GLU A 118 16.37 25.58 2.56
C GLU A 118 16.45 24.86 3.90
N LEU A 119 17.00 23.62 3.96
CA LEU A 119 17.12 22.87 5.20
C LEU A 119 18.03 23.58 6.20
N THR A 120 17.49 23.82 7.40
CA THR A 120 18.26 24.34 8.54
C THR A 120 19.14 23.25 9.16
N ILE A 121 20.03 23.63 10.07
CA ILE A 121 20.87 22.66 10.82
C ILE A 121 20.00 21.69 11.60
N ASP A 122 18.88 22.16 12.18
CA ASP A 122 17.92 21.32 12.90
C ASP A 122 17.17 20.38 11.97
N ASP A 123 16.74 20.85 10.79
CA ASP A 123 16.12 19.99 9.78
C ASP A 123 17.08 18.86 9.34
N VAL A 124 18.35 19.18 9.13
CA VAL A 124 19.38 18.16 8.78
C VAL A 124 19.55 17.14 9.88
N ARG A 125 19.51 17.55 11.17
CA ARG A 125 19.55 16.65 12.32
C ARG A 125 18.32 15.72 12.35
N HIS A 126 17.13 16.29 12.23
CA HIS A 126 15.87 15.53 12.22
C HIS A 126 15.79 14.58 11.02
N PHE A 127 16.27 15.01 9.85
CA PHE A 127 16.34 14.14 8.67
C PHE A 127 17.30 12.96 8.88
N ARG A 128 18.41 13.16 9.62
CA ARG A 128 19.29 12.06 10.00
C ARG A 128 18.58 11.07 10.92
N GLU A 129 17.86 11.54 11.93
CA GLU A 129 17.07 10.68 12.81
C GLU A 129 15.99 9.91 12.07
N PHE A 130 15.30 10.54 11.12
CA PHE A 130 14.35 9.89 10.22
C PHE A 130 15.03 8.79 9.40
N ARG A 131 16.16 9.10 8.77
CA ARG A 131 16.93 8.11 8.02
C ARG A 131 17.38 6.94 8.90
N GLU A 132 17.79 7.19 10.13
CA GLU A 132 18.18 6.15 11.09
C GLU A 132 17.01 5.22 11.41
N ARG A 133 15.81 5.76 11.71
CA ARG A 133 14.58 4.96 11.93
C ARG A 133 14.22 4.16 10.68
N PHE A 134 14.21 4.79 9.51
CA PHE A 134 13.92 4.14 8.23
C PHE A 134 14.85 2.95 7.99
N MET A 135 16.14 3.17 8.12
CA MET A 135 17.14 2.13 7.89
C MET A 135 17.10 1.05 8.97
N ALA A 136 16.72 1.37 10.20
CA ALA A 136 16.53 0.39 11.27
C ALA A 136 15.35 -0.55 11.01
N LEU A 137 14.23 -0.06 10.48
CA LEU A 137 13.10 -0.90 10.03
C LEU A 137 13.54 -1.86 8.92
N CYS A 138 14.23 -1.35 7.89
CA CYS A 138 14.75 -2.17 6.80
C CYS A 138 15.79 -3.20 7.28
N GLN A 139 16.66 -2.84 8.22
CA GLN A 139 17.62 -3.76 8.83
C GLN A 139 16.90 -4.87 9.61
N ARG A 140 15.90 -4.52 10.45
CA ARG A 140 15.11 -5.51 11.19
C ARG A 140 14.38 -6.48 10.25
N ALA A 141 13.82 -5.97 9.15
CA ALA A 141 13.19 -6.79 8.12
C ALA A 141 14.20 -7.76 7.48
N TYR A 142 15.39 -7.26 7.14
CA TYR A 142 16.49 -8.07 6.59
C TYR A 142 16.95 -9.17 7.57
N ASP A 143 17.18 -8.82 8.84
CA ASP A 143 17.66 -9.76 9.89
C ASP A 143 16.62 -10.85 10.19
N ASN A 144 15.34 -10.54 10.04
CA ASN A 144 14.23 -11.47 10.26
C ASN A 144 13.81 -12.24 8.99
N ASP A 145 14.43 -11.97 7.84
CA ASP A 145 14.05 -12.49 6.53
C ASP A 145 12.58 -12.18 6.15
N VAL A 146 12.10 -10.99 6.52
CA VAL A 146 10.75 -10.48 6.26
C VAL A 146 10.82 -9.45 5.13
N ARG A 147 9.96 -9.57 4.12
CA ARG A 147 9.79 -8.52 3.10
C ARG A 147 9.09 -7.32 3.70
N ILE A 148 9.54 -6.11 3.36
CA ILE A 148 8.96 -4.85 3.85
C ILE A 148 8.60 -3.91 2.70
N LEU A 149 7.36 -3.42 2.71
CA LEU A 149 6.87 -2.43 1.75
C LEU A 149 7.06 -1.04 2.34
N VAL A 150 7.71 -0.16 1.59
CA VAL A 150 7.75 1.28 1.87
C VAL A 150 6.61 1.91 1.08
N ASP A 151 5.58 2.40 1.77
CA ASP A 151 4.44 3.00 1.10
C ASP A 151 4.80 4.34 0.49
N ALA A 152 4.28 4.59 -0.72
CA ALA A 152 4.34 5.89 -1.36
C ALA A 152 3.23 6.80 -0.81
N GLU A 153 3.56 8.08 -0.71
CA GLU A 153 2.70 9.08 -0.10
C GLU A 153 2.51 10.29 -1.03
N ASP A 154 2.28 11.48 -0.47
CA ASP A 154 2.04 12.69 -1.24
C ASP A 154 3.23 13.01 -2.16
N TYR A 155 2.94 13.61 -3.31
CA TYR A 155 3.95 13.99 -4.31
C TYR A 155 5.11 14.80 -3.69
N CYS A 156 4.77 15.73 -2.81
CA CYS A 156 5.74 16.60 -2.15
C CYS A 156 6.67 15.88 -1.16
N PHE A 157 6.42 14.63 -0.79
CA PHE A 157 7.26 13.84 0.11
C PHE A 157 8.11 12.82 -0.64
N GLN A 158 7.71 12.49 -1.87
CA GLN A 158 8.10 11.25 -2.52
C GLN A 158 9.57 11.20 -2.89
N ASP A 159 10.20 12.32 -3.25
CA ASP A 159 11.62 12.31 -3.65
C ASP A 159 12.55 11.93 -2.49
N ALA A 160 12.26 12.39 -1.27
CA ALA A 160 13.01 12.00 -0.08
C ALA A 160 12.78 10.52 0.26
N ILE A 161 11.54 10.03 0.12
CA ILE A 161 11.17 8.63 0.33
C ILE A 161 11.85 7.73 -0.70
N ASP A 162 11.80 8.07 -1.98
CA ASP A 162 12.44 7.33 -3.07
C ASP A 162 13.95 7.22 -2.84
N ALA A 163 14.61 8.31 -2.45
CA ALA A 163 16.04 8.32 -2.21
C ALA A 163 16.48 7.36 -1.09
N LEU A 164 15.74 7.32 0.04
CA LEU A 164 16.01 6.39 1.15
C LEU A 164 15.66 4.95 0.79
N THR A 165 14.60 4.75 0.03
CA THR A 165 14.19 3.41 -0.44
C THR A 165 15.23 2.84 -1.41
N ASP A 166 15.73 3.64 -2.34
CA ASP A 166 16.82 3.26 -3.25
C ASP A 166 18.09 2.88 -2.45
N GLU A 167 18.44 3.66 -1.43
CA GLU A 167 19.57 3.34 -0.54
C GLU A 167 19.37 2.01 0.18
N ALA A 168 18.18 1.79 0.73
CA ALA A 168 17.85 0.56 1.44
C ALA A 168 17.85 -0.67 0.52
N MET A 169 17.27 -0.56 -0.69
CA MET A 169 17.33 -1.64 -1.68
C MET A 169 18.77 -2.01 -2.06
N ARG A 170 19.63 -1.01 -2.33
CA ARG A 170 21.05 -1.26 -2.62
C ARG A 170 21.77 -2.00 -1.51
N LYS A 171 21.42 -1.73 -0.26
CA LYS A 171 22.03 -2.34 0.92
C LYS A 171 21.51 -3.75 1.20
N PHE A 172 20.20 -3.95 1.17
CA PHE A 172 19.55 -5.13 1.72
C PHE A 172 19.12 -6.16 0.66
N ASN A 173 18.89 -5.75 -0.59
CA ASN A 173 18.30 -6.61 -1.62
C ASN A 173 19.37 -7.40 -2.43
N LYS A 174 20.41 -7.92 -1.80
CA LYS A 174 21.52 -8.55 -2.54
C LYS A 174 21.21 -9.93 -3.11
N LYS A 175 20.40 -10.73 -2.43
CA LYS A 175 20.03 -12.10 -2.85
C LYS A 175 18.62 -12.21 -3.35
N ARG A 176 17.74 -11.46 -2.75
CA ARG A 176 16.31 -11.31 -3.06
C ARG A 176 15.83 -9.93 -2.62
N ALA A 177 14.65 -9.53 -3.03
CA ALA A 177 14.07 -8.28 -2.54
C ALA A 177 13.56 -8.45 -1.09
N ILE A 178 14.08 -7.64 -0.20
CA ILE A 178 13.60 -7.45 1.18
C ILE A 178 12.82 -6.15 1.25
N VAL A 179 13.39 -5.06 0.71
CA VAL A 179 12.79 -3.73 0.69
C VAL A 179 12.13 -3.48 -0.65
N PHE A 180 10.90 -3.03 -0.63
CA PHE A 180 10.08 -2.77 -1.81
C PHE A 180 9.69 -1.29 -1.87
N ALA A 181 9.96 -0.65 -3.00
CA ALA A 181 9.48 0.70 -3.33
C ALA A 181 8.04 0.64 -3.83
N THR A 182 7.17 1.50 -3.33
CA THR A 182 5.81 1.65 -3.87
C THR A 182 5.77 2.71 -4.95
N LEU A 183 5.26 2.36 -6.13
CA LEU A 183 5.09 3.24 -7.28
C LEU A 183 3.60 3.50 -7.52
N GLN A 184 3.21 4.77 -7.43
CA GLN A 184 1.85 5.25 -7.69
C GLN A 184 1.70 5.54 -9.19
N MET A 185 1.20 4.57 -9.94
CA MET A 185 1.19 4.61 -11.41
C MET A 185 0.20 5.61 -12.03
N TYR A 186 -0.61 6.31 -11.22
CA TYR A 186 -1.36 7.47 -11.68
C TYR A 186 -0.47 8.70 -11.96
N ARG A 187 0.81 8.67 -11.55
CA ARG A 187 1.81 9.69 -11.85
C ARG A 187 2.58 9.34 -13.12
N HIS A 188 2.71 10.30 -14.02
CA HIS A 188 3.40 10.11 -15.29
C HIS A 188 4.93 9.94 -15.17
N ASP A 189 5.54 10.34 -14.04
CA ASP A 189 6.98 10.23 -13.78
C ASP A 189 7.42 8.85 -13.24
N ARG A 190 6.49 7.95 -12.92
CA ARG A 190 6.83 6.66 -12.29
C ARG A 190 7.43 5.63 -13.24
N MET A 191 7.09 5.65 -14.52
CA MET A 191 7.78 4.79 -15.52
C MET A 191 9.25 5.17 -15.71
N PRO A 192 9.62 6.45 -15.89
CA PRO A 192 11.03 6.87 -15.83
C PRO A 192 11.75 6.43 -14.55
N TYR A 193 11.10 6.57 -13.40
CA TYR A 193 11.66 6.10 -12.11
C TYR A 193 11.89 4.59 -12.07
N LEU A 194 10.91 3.79 -12.53
CA LEU A 194 11.04 2.33 -12.60
C LEU A 194 12.23 1.89 -13.48
N ARG A 195 12.44 2.54 -14.62
CA ARG A 195 13.60 2.28 -15.48
C ARG A 195 14.91 2.62 -14.78
N ARG A 196 14.97 3.75 -14.07
CA ARG A 196 16.13 4.13 -13.26
C ARG A 196 16.44 3.10 -12.16
N ILE A 197 15.41 2.58 -11.47
CA ILE A 197 15.58 1.49 -10.51
C ILE A 197 16.21 0.25 -11.18
N TYR A 198 15.73 -0.12 -12.36
CA TYR A 198 16.25 -1.25 -13.12
C TYR A 198 17.73 -1.06 -13.47
N ASP A 199 18.07 0.07 -14.07
CA ASP A 199 19.45 0.38 -14.47
C ASP A 199 20.40 0.38 -13.27
N ASP A 200 19.98 0.93 -12.14
CA ASP A 200 20.73 0.93 -10.90
C ASP A 200 20.87 -0.50 -10.31
N ALA A 201 19.82 -1.31 -10.36
CA ALA A 201 19.83 -2.69 -9.91
C ALA A 201 20.79 -3.55 -10.73
N VAL A 202 20.84 -3.36 -12.06
CA VAL A 202 21.79 -4.02 -12.96
C VAL A 202 23.21 -3.55 -12.64
N ALA A 203 23.44 -2.24 -12.58
CA ALA A 203 24.76 -1.66 -12.36
C ALA A 203 25.36 -2.02 -11.00
N LYS A 204 24.55 -2.14 -9.95
CA LYS A 204 25.00 -2.37 -8.56
C LYS A 204 24.77 -3.78 -8.04
N GLY A 205 24.18 -4.66 -8.84
CA GLY A 205 24.01 -6.08 -8.53
C GLY A 205 23.09 -6.31 -7.33
N TYR A 206 21.84 -5.84 -7.42
CA TYR A 206 20.81 -6.16 -6.43
C TYR A 206 19.47 -6.51 -7.11
N ILE A 207 18.53 -7.04 -6.36
CA ILE A 207 17.16 -7.34 -6.82
C ILE A 207 16.24 -6.22 -6.38
N ALA A 208 15.60 -5.52 -7.31
CA ALA A 208 14.68 -4.44 -6.99
C ALA A 208 13.33 -5.01 -6.54
N GLY A 209 12.86 -4.59 -5.36
CA GLY A 209 11.50 -4.86 -4.92
C GLY A 209 10.58 -3.72 -5.33
N VAL A 210 9.49 -4.02 -6.03
CA VAL A 210 8.53 -2.98 -6.46
C VAL A 210 7.10 -3.37 -6.09
N LYS A 211 6.36 -2.39 -5.55
CA LYS A 211 4.93 -2.47 -5.32
C LYS A 211 4.23 -1.49 -6.26
N PHE A 212 3.31 -1.98 -7.06
CA PHE A 212 2.51 -1.13 -7.93
C PHE A 212 1.14 -0.88 -7.33
N VAL A 213 0.75 0.39 -7.29
CA VAL A 213 -0.60 0.87 -6.99
C VAL A 213 -0.99 1.93 -8.01
N ARG A 214 -2.28 2.25 -8.15
CA ARG A 214 -2.67 3.41 -8.97
C ARG A 214 -2.37 4.70 -8.24
N GLY A 215 -2.78 4.83 -7.02
CA GLY A 215 -2.60 5.98 -6.14
C GLY A 215 -3.91 6.37 -5.45
N ALA A 216 -3.82 7.09 -4.32
CA ALA A 216 -4.95 7.37 -3.45
C ALA A 216 -5.26 8.87 -3.28
N TYR A 217 -4.44 9.78 -3.84
CA TYR A 217 -4.48 11.22 -3.55
C TYR A 217 -4.73 12.09 -4.79
N MET A 218 -5.31 11.55 -5.85
CA MET A 218 -5.38 12.19 -7.17
C MET A 218 -5.96 13.61 -7.14
N GLU A 219 -7.12 13.80 -6.51
CA GLU A 219 -7.81 15.09 -6.45
C GLU A 219 -7.01 16.13 -5.68
N ALA A 220 -6.37 15.70 -4.62
CA ALA A 220 -5.57 16.56 -3.77
C ALA A 220 -4.24 16.95 -4.44
N GLU A 221 -3.60 16.03 -5.14
CA GLU A 221 -2.38 16.33 -5.91
C GLU A 221 -2.67 17.34 -7.02
N ARG A 222 -3.78 17.19 -7.73
CA ARG A 222 -4.21 18.16 -8.74
C ARG A 222 -4.53 19.52 -8.14
N ALA A 223 -5.27 19.55 -7.03
CA ALA A 223 -5.58 20.79 -6.34
C ALA A 223 -4.32 21.50 -5.84
N ARG A 224 -3.35 20.73 -5.29
CA ARG A 224 -2.06 21.26 -4.86
C ARG A 224 -1.25 21.82 -6.04
N ALA A 225 -1.16 21.10 -7.15
CA ALA A 225 -0.46 21.55 -8.34
C ALA A 225 -1.04 22.87 -8.87
N ALA A 226 -2.36 22.97 -8.96
CA ALA A 226 -3.05 24.19 -9.37
C ALA A 226 -2.84 25.34 -8.40
N ALA A 227 -2.85 25.10 -7.08
CA ALA A 227 -2.67 26.14 -6.06
C ALA A 227 -1.23 26.69 -6.01
N LEU A 228 -0.23 25.87 -6.31
CA LEU A 228 1.19 26.24 -6.25
C LEU A 228 1.82 26.46 -7.62
N ASP A 229 1.01 26.43 -8.70
CA ASP A 229 1.39 26.71 -10.08
C ASP A 229 2.59 25.86 -10.58
N TYR A 230 2.53 24.53 -10.32
CA TYR A 230 3.45 23.56 -10.90
C TYR A 230 2.73 22.54 -11.79
N PRO A 231 3.44 21.85 -12.72
CA PRO A 231 2.82 20.87 -13.61
C PRO A 231 2.13 19.75 -12.85
N ASP A 232 0.86 19.45 -13.19
CA ASP A 232 0.11 18.34 -12.61
C ASP A 232 0.89 17.01 -12.77
N PRO A 233 1.29 16.34 -11.68
CA PRO A 233 2.04 15.08 -11.77
C PRO A 233 1.17 13.90 -12.19
N ILE A 234 -0.16 14.04 -12.21
CA ILE A 234 -1.12 12.98 -12.45
C ILE A 234 -1.34 12.77 -13.95
N CYS A 235 -1.50 11.53 -14.37
CA CYS A 235 -1.90 11.19 -15.73
C CYS A 235 -3.21 11.88 -16.12
N LYS A 236 -3.33 12.24 -17.39
CA LYS A 236 -4.46 13.06 -17.92
C LYS A 236 -5.84 12.49 -17.58
N ASP A 237 -5.97 11.16 -17.56
CA ASP A 237 -7.22 10.45 -17.33
C ASP A 237 -6.99 9.03 -16.78
N LYS A 238 -8.11 8.33 -16.48
CA LYS A 238 -8.08 6.96 -16.00
C LYS A 238 -7.43 5.99 -16.98
N GLN A 239 -7.68 6.16 -18.28
CA GLN A 239 -7.10 5.28 -19.31
C GLN A 239 -5.57 5.41 -19.32
N ALA A 240 -5.03 6.62 -19.30
CA ALA A 240 -3.59 6.84 -19.22
C ALA A 240 -2.97 6.25 -17.95
N THR A 241 -3.69 6.31 -16.82
CA THR A 241 -3.27 5.64 -15.56
C THR A 241 -3.24 4.12 -15.73
N ASP A 242 -4.27 3.53 -16.32
CA ASP A 242 -4.34 2.08 -16.57
C ASP A 242 -3.23 1.61 -17.51
N GLU A 243 -2.98 2.35 -18.60
CA GLU A 243 -1.91 2.08 -19.55
C GLU A 243 -0.52 2.17 -18.88
N ASN A 244 -0.28 3.20 -18.06
CA ASN A 244 0.96 3.37 -17.32
C ASN A 244 1.18 2.23 -16.31
N TYR A 245 0.13 1.82 -15.59
CA TYR A 245 0.14 0.70 -14.66
C TYR A 245 0.49 -0.62 -15.37
N ASP A 246 -0.22 -0.94 -16.44
CA ASP A 246 -0.04 -2.19 -17.18
C ASP A 246 1.33 -2.23 -17.90
N ALA A 247 1.84 -1.06 -18.35
CA ALA A 247 3.18 -0.94 -18.92
C ALA A 247 4.27 -1.22 -17.86
N ALA A 248 4.10 -0.74 -16.61
CA ALA A 248 5.03 -1.01 -15.53
C ALA A 248 5.06 -2.50 -15.14
N VAL A 249 3.89 -3.13 -15.06
CA VAL A 249 3.76 -4.57 -14.81
C VAL A 249 4.47 -5.37 -15.92
N ARG A 250 4.23 -5.04 -17.18
CA ARG A 250 4.88 -5.71 -18.33
C ARG A 250 6.39 -5.53 -18.27
N PHE A 251 6.87 -4.30 -18.09
CA PHE A 251 8.30 -4.02 -17.99
C PHE A 251 8.97 -4.84 -16.89
N THR A 252 8.36 -4.92 -15.72
CA THR A 252 8.86 -5.71 -14.60
C THR A 252 8.89 -7.20 -14.92
N MET A 253 7.86 -7.73 -15.57
CA MET A 253 7.80 -9.12 -15.99
C MET A 253 8.81 -9.47 -17.10
N ASP A 254 9.18 -8.49 -17.94
CA ASP A 254 10.24 -8.66 -18.94
C ASP A 254 11.65 -8.71 -18.32
N HIS A 255 11.80 -8.22 -17.10
CA HIS A 255 13.07 -8.13 -16.36
C HIS A 255 13.01 -8.82 -14.98
N LEU A 256 12.26 -9.91 -14.86
CA LEU A 256 12.01 -10.59 -13.60
C LEU A 256 13.28 -11.24 -12.99
N ASP A 257 14.40 -11.27 -13.72
CA ASP A 257 15.72 -11.61 -13.20
C ASP A 257 16.30 -10.54 -12.27
N ARG A 258 15.75 -9.30 -12.32
CA ARG A 258 16.17 -8.15 -11.51
C ARG A 258 15.07 -7.58 -10.65
N PHE A 259 13.85 -8.12 -10.71
CA PHE A 259 12.70 -7.63 -9.96
C PHE A 259 12.00 -8.72 -9.13
N GLU A 260 11.46 -8.31 -8.01
CA GLU A 260 10.33 -8.97 -7.34
C GLU A 260 9.18 -7.96 -7.25
N MET A 261 7.94 -8.42 -7.47
CA MET A 261 6.79 -7.56 -7.68
C MET A 261 5.63 -7.86 -6.73
N PHE A 262 5.09 -6.80 -6.13
CA PHE A 262 3.83 -6.79 -5.40
C PHE A 262 2.80 -5.98 -6.21
N MET A 263 1.81 -6.65 -6.80
CA MET A 263 0.78 -6.02 -7.63
C MET A 263 -0.45 -5.68 -6.82
N GLY A 264 -0.54 -4.42 -6.33
CA GLY A 264 -1.66 -3.90 -5.54
C GLY A 264 -2.74 -3.28 -6.42
N THR A 265 -3.83 -4.02 -6.71
CA THR A 265 -4.93 -3.49 -7.52
C THR A 265 -6.23 -4.26 -7.35
N HIS A 266 -7.36 -3.53 -7.43
CA HIS A 266 -8.72 -4.05 -7.51
C HIS A 266 -9.23 -4.17 -8.95
N ASN A 267 -8.42 -3.78 -9.95
CA ASN A 267 -8.80 -3.86 -11.36
C ASN A 267 -8.66 -5.29 -11.87
N GLU A 268 -9.79 -5.91 -12.26
CA GLU A 268 -9.82 -7.29 -12.75
C GLU A 268 -9.00 -7.47 -14.02
N GLU A 269 -9.07 -6.49 -14.95
CA GLU A 269 -8.36 -6.55 -16.22
C GLU A 269 -6.85 -6.59 -16.02
N SER A 270 -6.30 -5.74 -15.14
CA SER A 270 -4.87 -5.75 -14.82
C SER A 270 -4.45 -7.05 -14.14
N ASN A 271 -5.27 -7.61 -13.22
CA ASN A 271 -5.01 -8.91 -12.61
C ASN A 271 -5.00 -10.04 -13.64
N TYR A 272 -5.98 -10.03 -14.57
CA TYR A 272 -6.03 -11.00 -15.66
C TYR A 272 -4.82 -10.88 -16.59
N LYS A 273 -4.41 -9.66 -16.96
CA LYS A 273 -3.24 -9.41 -17.81
C LYS A 273 -1.96 -9.95 -17.18
N LEU A 274 -1.76 -9.75 -15.86
CA LEU A 274 -0.59 -10.31 -15.17
C LEU A 274 -0.63 -11.85 -15.16
N ALA A 275 -1.75 -12.47 -14.81
CA ALA A 275 -1.90 -13.92 -14.81
C ALA A 275 -1.62 -14.51 -16.21
N LYS A 276 -2.17 -13.91 -17.26
CA LYS A 276 -1.91 -14.29 -18.64
C LYS A 276 -0.44 -14.12 -19.04
N LEU A 277 0.19 -13.02 -18.62
CA LEU A 277 1.61 -12.76 -18.90
C LEU A 277 2.54 -13.76 -18.19
N MET A 278 2.20 -14.21 -16.98
CA MET A 278 2.91 -15.30 -16.31
C MET A 278 2.82 -16.61 -17.10
N ASP A 279 1.63 -16.98 -17.57
CA ASP A 279 1.38 -18.17 -18.39
C ASP A 279 2.17 -18.10 -19.72
N GLU A 280 2.09 -16.97 -20.45
CA GLU A 280 2.80 -16.75 -21.71
C GLU A 280 4.32 -16.84 -21.58
N LYS A 281 4.87 -16.44 -20.45
CA LYS A 281 6.30 -16.48 -20.15
C LYS A 281 6.76 -17.79 -19.49
N GLY A 282 5.86 -18.73 -19.24
CA GLY A 282 6.16 -19.99 -18.56
C GLY A 282 6.61 -19.78 -17.09
N ILE A 283 6.16 -18.70 -16.44
CA ILE A 283 6.45 -18.41 -15.04
C ILE A 283 5.44 -19.17 -14.17
N ALA A 284 5.93 -19.92 -13.19
CA ALA A 284 5.09 -20.68 -12.27
C ALA A 284 4.10 -19.76 -11.54
N ARG A 285 2.86 -20.24 -11.34
CA ARG A 285 1.82 -19.44 -10.66
C ARG A 285 2.20 -19.07 -9.23
N ASP A 286 2.91 -19.93 -8.54
CA ASP A 286 3.44 -19.75 -7.19
C ASP A 286 4.88 -19.19 -7.16
N ASP A 287 5.36 -18.61 -8.27
CA ASP A 287 6.67 -17.97 -8.29
C ASP A 287 6.76 -16.89 -7.19
N SER A 288 7.69 -17.09 -6.27
CA SER A 288 7.84 -16.27 -5.08
C SER A 288 8.18 -14.80 -5.35
N ARG A 289 8.53 -14.46 -6.60
CA ARG A 289 8.85 -13.09 -7.02
C ARG A 289 7.60 -12.27 -7.39
N VAL A 290 6.43 -12.90 -7.53
CA VAL A 290 5.20 -12.25 -7.98
C VAL A 290 4.07 -12.47 -6.98
N PHE A 291 3.50 -11.39 -6.47
CA PHE A 291 2.35 -11.39 -5.59
C PHE A 291 1.23 -10.52 -6.12
N PHE A 292 0.02 -11.06 -6.11
CA PHE A 292 -1.23 -10.31 -6.31
C PHE A 292 -1.72 -9.81 -4.96
N ALA A 293 -2.23 -8.59 -4.89
CA ALA A 293 -2.66 -8.01 -3.64
C ALA A 293 -3.91 -7.15 -3.77
N GLN A 294 -4.84 -7.33 -2.84
CA GLN A 294 -6.04 -6.52 -2.68
C GLN A 294 -6.19 -6.12 -1.21
N LEU A 295 -6.96 -5.06 -0.95
CA LEU A 295 -7.27 -4.65 0.42
C LEU A 295 -8.24 -5.64 1.09
N LEU A 296 -8.12 -5.80 2.40
CA LEU A 296 -9.07 -6.60 3.18
C LEU A 296 -10.50 -6.06 2.97
N GLY A 297 -11.46 -6.98 2.79
CA GLY A 297 -12.87 -6.64 2.59
C GLY A 297 -13.22 -6.10 1.20
N MET A 298 -12.27 -6.07 0.26
CA MET A 298 -12.50 -5.61 -1.11
C MET A 298 -12.03 -6.67 -2.12
N SER A 299 -12.78 -6.81 -3.23
CA SER A 299 -12.42 -7.68 -4.38
C SER A 299 -12.08 -9.12 -3.97
N ASP A 300 -12.86 -9.70 -3.09
CA ASP A 300 -12.68 -11.06 -2.61
C ASP A 300 -12.78 -12.08 -3.75
N ASN A 301 -13.64 -11.81 -4.76
CA ASN A 301 -13.72 -12.58 -5.99
C ASN A 301 -12.36 -12.68 -6.71
N ILE A 302 -11.58 -11.60 -6.79
CA ILE A 302 -10.25 -11.62 -7.40
C ILE A 302 -9.30 -12.43 -6.54
N SER A 303 -9.20 -12.10 -5.25
CA SER A 303 -8.26 -12.71 -4.32
C SER A 303 -8.44 -14.22 -4.22
N PHE A 304 -9.66 -14.68 -3.97
CA PHE A 304 -9.92 -16.12 -3.75
C PHE A 304 -9.84 -16.93 -5.05
N ASN A 305 -10.24 -16.38 -6.20
CA ASN A 305 -10.09 -17.07 -7.48
C ASN A 305 -8.62 -17.21 -7.89
N LEU A 306 -7.79 -16.17 -7.71
CA LEU A 306 -6.36 -16.26 -7.98
C LEU A 306 -5.67 -17.26 -7.05
N ALA A 307 -5.96 -17.22 -5.75
CA ALA A 307 -5.40 -18.15 -4.78
C ALA A 307 -5.84 -19.61 -5.07
N HIS A 308 -7.12 -19.82 -5.44
CA HIS A 308 -7.62 -21.14 -5.86
C HIS A 308 -6.92 -21.63 -7.15
N ALA A 309 -6.58 -20.74 -8.05
CA ALA A 309 -5.82 -21.06 -9.27
C ALA A 309 -4.33 -21.31 -9.01
N GLY A 310 -3.85 -21.17 -7.76
CA GLY A 310 -2.48 -21.45 -7.34
C GLY A 310 -1.53 -20.25 -7.39
N TYR A 311 -2.02 -19.02 -7.60
CA TYR A 311 -1.18 -17.82 -7.57
C TYR A 311 -0.87 -17.37 -6.14
N ASN A 312 0.26 -16.69 -5.94
CA ASN A 312 0.55 -16.03 -4.66
C ASN A 312 -0.34 -14.80 -4.49
N VAL A 313 -1.20 -14.84 -3.49
CA VAL A 313 -2.13 -13.74 -3.18
C VAL A 313 -1.96 -13.30 -1.74
N THR A 314 -2.03 -12.00 -1.51
CA THR A 314 -2.07 -11.43 -0.16
C THR A 314 -3.18 -10.40 -0.03
N LYS A 315 -3.81 -10.35 1.15
CA LYS A 315 -4.67 -9.23 1.55
C LYS A 315 -3.86 -8.23 2.36
N TYR A 316 -3.98 -6.96 2.01
CA TYR A 316 -3.46 -5.85 2.83
C TYR A 316 -4.41 -5.66 4.00
N VAL A 317 -3.93 -5.90 5.21
CA VAL A 317 -4.71 -5.99 6.44
C VAL A 317 -4.29 -4.86 7.38
N PRO A 318 -5.03 -3.74 7.39
CA PRO A 318 -4.79 -2.67 8.34
C PRO A 318 -5.14 -3.11 9.76
N TYR A 319 -4.41 -2.58 10.74
CA TYR A 319 -4.78 -2.71 12.15
C TYR A 319 -4.43 -1.43 12.90
N ALA A 320 -5.30 -0.99 13.76
CA ALA A 320 -5.14 0.08 14.74
C ALA A 320 -6.43 0.22 15.55
N SER A 321 -6.42 1.07 16.57
CA SER A 321 -7.66 1.43 17.29
C SER A 321 -8.70 2.02 16.32
N VAL A 322 -9.99 1.90 16.66
CA VAL A 322 -11.07 2.46 15.81
C VAL A 322 -10.86 3.95 15.53
N ARG A 323 -10.38 4.69 16.51
CA ARG A 323 -10.11 6.12 16.40
C ARG A 323 -9.02 6.40 15.36
N ASP A 324 -7.93 5.65 15.43
CA ASP A 324 -6.72 5.94 14.65
C ASP A 324 -6.83 5.45 13.19
N VAL A 325 -7.70 4.44 12.95
CA VAL A 325 -7.94 3.90 11.60
C VAL A 325 -9.10 4.61 10.86
N LEU A 326 -9.78 5.56 11.51
CA LEU A 326 -10.96 6.23 10.94
C LEU A 326 -10.69 6.93 9.59
N PRO A 327 -9.57 7.66 9.39
CA PRO A 327 -9.26 8.26 8.09
C PRO A 327 -9.11 7.21 6.98
N TYR A 328 -8.50 6.07 7.28
CA TYR A 328 -8.44 4.95 6.35
C TYR A 328 -9.84 4.43 5.97
N LEU A 329 -10.74 4.27 6.95
CA LEU A 329 -12.11 3.78 6.71
C LEU A 329 -12.94 4.76 5.87
N ILE A 330 -12.75 6.07 6.07
CA ILE A 330 -13.42 7.11 5.27
C ILE A 330 -12.99 6.98 3.79
N ARG A 331 -11.69 6.88 3.51
CA ARG A 331 -11.20 6.68 2.13
C ARG A 331 -11.76 5.41 1.49
N ARG A 332 -11.90 4.32 2.24
CA ARG A 332 -12.54 3.07 1.73
C ARG A 332 -14.02 3.25 1.44
N ALA A 333 -14.74 3.95 2.28
CA ALA A 333 -16.15 4.27 2.05
C ALA A 333 -16.35 5.14 0.79
N GLU A 334 -15.48 6.13 0.59
CA GLU A 334 -15.49 7.00 -0.60
C GLU A 334 -15.16 6.22 -1.88
N GLU A 335 -14.14 5.36 -1.85
CA GLU A 335 -13.82 4.50 -3.00
C GLU A 335 -14.97 3.56 -3.35
N ASN A 336 -15.61 2.95 -2.37
CA ASN A 336 -16.76 2.08 -2.61
C ASN A 336 -17.96 2.83 -3.19
N THR A 337 -18.13 4.12 -2.86
CA THR A 337 -19.23 4.94 -3.38
C THR A 337 -18.90 5.57 -4.73
N SER A 338 -17.66 5.96 -4.98
CA SER A 338 -17.23 6.57 -6.26
C SER A 338 -17.12 5.56 -7.39
N VAL A 339 -16.91 4.27 -7.08
CA VAL A 339 -16.92 3.16 -8.04
C VAL A 339 -18.34 2.57 -8.13
N ALA A 340 -19.31 3.39 -8.52
CA ALA A 340 -20.71 2.97 -8.68
C ALA A 340 -20.92 1.74 -9.60
N GLY A 341 -19.92 1.40 -10.44
CA GLY A 341 -19.89 0.19 -11.27
C GLY A 341 -19.42 -1.08 -10.54
N GLN A 342 -18.56 -0.97 -9.54
CA GLN A 342 -17.96 -2.13 -8.85
C GLN A 342 -18.89 -2.69 -7.77
N THR A 343 -19.51 -1.84 -6.96
CA THR A 343 -20.51 -2.26 -5.96
C THR A 343 -21.73 -2.89 -6.63
N SER A 344 -22.22 -2.33 -7.73
CA SER A 344 -23.33 -2.91 -8.50
C SER A 344 -22.96 -4.26 -9.14
N ARG A 345 -21.68 -4.48 -9.45
CA ARG A 345 -21.20 -5.74 -10.02
C ARG A 345 -21.05 -6.81 -8.93
N GLU A 346 -20.43 -6.50 -7.77
CA GLU A 346 -20.34 -7.43 -6.64
C GLU A 346 -21.73 -7.85 -6.16
N LEU A 347 -22.67 -6.90 -6.05
CA LEU A 347 -24.06 -7.19 -5.72
C LEU A 347 -24.68 -8.14 -6.75
N ARG A 348 -24.50 -7.89 -8.04
CA ARG A 348 -24.98 -8.77 -9.10
C ARG A 348 -24.39 -10.19 -9.01
N MET A 349 -23.08 -10.30 -8.72
CA MET A 349 -22.43 -11.60 -8.54
C MET A 349 -23.00 -12.35 -7.33
N LEU A 350 -23.28 -11.66 -6.24
CA LEU A 350 -23.95 -12.23 -5.06
C LEU A 350 -25.38 -12.70 -5.39
N GLU A 351 -26.14 -11.88 -6.12
CA GLU A 351 -27.49 -12.23 -6.56
C GLU A 351 -27.49 -13.46 -7.50
N MET A 352 -26.53 -13.52 -8.42
CA MET A 352 -26.35 -14.68 -9.30
C MET A 352 -26.01 -15.95 -8.49
N GLU A 353 -25.10 -15.86 -7.53
CA GLU A 353 -24.73 -16.98 -6.67
C GLU A 353 -25.89 -17.40 -5.74
N MET A 354 -26.63 -16.46 -5.20
CA MET A 354 -27.84 -16.76 -4.44
C MET A 354 -28.89 -17.49 -5.28
N THR A 355 -29.06 -17.08 -6.53
CA THR A 355 -29.96 -17.74 -7.49
C THR A 355 -29.48 -19.15 -7.82
N ARG A 356 -28.20 -19.32 -8.12
CA ARG A 356 -27.58 -20.62 -8.38
C ARG A 356 -27.77 -21.59 -7.19
N ARG A 357 -27.56 -21.11 -5.94
CA ARG A 357 -27.77 -21.94 -4.73
C ARG A 357 -29.24 -22.37 -4.58
N LYS A 358 -30.18 -21.46 -4.84
CA LYS A 358 -31.61 -21.78 -4.78
C LYS A 358 -32.00 -22.82 -5.85
N GLU A 359 -31.42 -22.78 -7.03
CA GLU A 359 -31.67 -23.73 -8.11
C GLU A 359 -31.07 -25.12 -7.83
N HIS A 360 -29.89 -25.17 -7.14
CA HIS A 360 -29.21 -26.43 -6.83
C HIS A 360 -29.58 -27.03 -5.48
N ASN A 361 -30.21 -26.28 -4.58
CA ASN A 361 -30.64 -26.74 -3.24
C ASN A 361 -32.05 -26.22 -2.89
N PRO A 362 -33.11 -26.72 -3.56
CA PRO A 362 -34.48 -26.22 -3.32
C PRO A 362 -35.02 -26.56 -1.91
N ALA A 363 -34.28 -27.32 -1.09
CA ALA A 363 -34.73 -27.78 0.23
C ALA A 363 -34.37 -26.84 1.39
N GLU A 364 -33.49 -25.85 1.22
CA GLU A 364 -33.09 -24.91 2.29
C GLU A 364 -33.84 -23.57 2.27
N GLY A 365 -34.87 -23.46 1.46
CA GLY A 365 -35.68 -22.23 1.26
C GLY A 365 -37.08 -22.28 1.91
N ARG A 366 -37.26 -23.05 3.00
CA ARG A 366 -38.51 -23.06 3.77
C ARG A 366 -38.27 -22.80 5.25
#